data_d2a6f32fde3ed3a6d68a5fb4a003fab1
#
_entry.id   d2a6f32fde3ed3a6d68a5fb4a003fab1
#
_cell.length_a   1.000
_cell.length_b   1.000
_cell.length_c   1.000
_cell.angle_alpha   90.00
_cell.angle_beta   90.00
_cell.angle_gamma   90.00
#
_symmetry.space_group_name_H-M   'P 1'
#
loop_
_entity.id
_entity.type
_entity.pdbx_description
1 polymer ?
#
loop_
_entity_poly.entity_id
_entity_poly.type
_entity_poly.pdbx_seq_one_letter_code
_entity_poly.pdbx_strand_id
1 'polypeptide(L)'
;MNLEKYKWKSRILLVSTPNYKDRIYLEAKKIYQDKIKDFHKRFVKLICKINKQEKSSIDLIGFDGKSKKKMNSLNHKTIFKIIDKMPLSKKSKPINLSLYSDYNPKTTTHGLGFKNKEKALYTIRTIKNRSIKYQVNVIATMLGRATVSYTHLTLPTTVIV
;
A
#
# COMPACT_ATOMS: atom_id res chain seq x y z
N MET A 1 -21.35 10.43 -12.28
CA MET A 1 -20.88 9.61 -11.13
C MET A 1 -19.43 9.99 -10.86
N ASN A 2 -19.11 10.42 -9.64
CA ASN A 2 -17.75 10.84 -9.30
C ASN A 2 -16.94 9.62 -8.82
N LEU A 3 -15.92 9.20 -9.58
CA LEU A 3 -15.01 8.09 -9.25
C LEU A 3 -13.74 8.55 -8.54
N GLU A 4 -13.49 9.85 -8.42
CA GLU A 4 -12.29 10.42 -7.78
C GLU A 4 -12.12 9.95 -6.33
N LYS A 5 -13.22 9.74 -5.61
CA LYS A 5 -13.21 9.24 -4.22
C LYS A 5 -12.54 7.86 -4.04
N TYR A 6 -12.39 7.10 -5.12
CA TYR A 6 -11.76 5.77 -5.12
C TYR A 6 -10.30 5.80 -5.56
N LYS A 7 -9.84 6.91 -6.15
CA LYS A 7 -8.48 7.10 -6.62
C LYS A 7 -7.48 6.86 -5.47
N TRP A 8 -6.46 6.08 -5.74
CA TRP A 8 -5.45 5.62 -4.78
C TRP A 8 -5.96 4.77 -3.60
N LYS A 9 -7.27 4.51 -3.52
CA LYS A 9 -7.89 3.69 -2.46
C LYS A 9 -8.32 2.32 -2.95
N SER A 10 -8.87 2.24 -4.14
CA SER A 10 -9.37 0.98 -4.72
C SER A 10 -9.35 1.01 -6.24
N ARG A 11 -9.18 -0.16 -6.85
CA ARG A 11 -9.48 -0.39 -8.25
C ARG A 11 -10.99 -0.56 -8.40
N ILE A 12 -11.49 -0.29 -9.59
CA ILE A 12 -12.93 -0.36 -9.84
C ILE A 12 -13.18 -1.28 -11.05
N LEU A 13 -14.10 -2.20 -10.90
CA LEU A 13 -14.80 -2.83 -12.00
C LEU A 13 -16.08 -2.04 -12.23
N LEU A 14 -16.04 -1.15 -13.23
CA LEU A 14 -17.17 -0.34 -13.62
C LEU A 14 -17.99 -1.11 -14.66
N VAL A 15 -19.21 -1.50 -14.31
CA VAL A 15 -20.17 -2.09 -15.25
C VAL A 15 -21.12 -0.99 -15.68
N SER A 16 -21.02 -0.58 -16.95
CA SER A 16 -22.00 0.31 -17.59
C SER A 16 -23.09 -0.54 -18.22
N THR A 17 -24.35 -0.27 -17.91
CA THR A 17 -25.49 -1.09 -18.33
C THR A 17 -26.76 -0.26 -18.45
N PRO A 18 -27.70 -0.58 -19.37
CA PRO A 18 -28.95 0.14 -19.47
C PRO A 18 -29.88 -0.07 -18.27
N ASN A 19 -29.80 -1.20 -17.59
CA ASN A 19 -30.60 -1.52 -16.41
C ASN A 19 -29.96 -2.59 -15.53
N TYR A 20 -30.43 -2.76 -14.31
CA TYR A 20 -29.91 -3.76 -13.35
C TYR A 20 -30.29 -5.21 -13.68
N LYS A 21 -31.21 -5.46 -14.64
CA LYS A 21 -31.59 -6.80 -15.10
C LYS A 21 -30.76 -7.27 -16.28
N ASP A 22 -29.83 -6.43 -16.75
CA ASP A 22 -28.97 -6.77 -17.88
C ASP A 22 -28.08 -7.98 -17.55
N ARG A 23 -27.96 -8.87 -18.56
CA ARG A 23 -27.22 -10.13 -18.44
C ARG A 23 -25.77 -9.91 -18.03
N ILE A 24 -25.09 -8.95 -18.65
CA ILE A 24 -23.66 -8.66 -18.38
C ILE A 24 -23.49 -8.22 -16.94
N TYR A 25 -24.39 -7.38 -16.42
CA TYR A 25 -24.35 -6.96 -15.03
C TYR A 25 -24.60 -8.11 -14.06
N LEU A 26 -25.60 -8.94 -14.31
CA LEU A 26 -25.94 -10.08 -13.44
C LEU A 26 -24.80 -11.11 -13.40
N GLU A 27 -24.23 -11.46 -14.56
CA GLU A 27 -23.07 -12.35 -14.64
C GLU A 27 -21.84 -11.75 -13.93
N ALA A 28 -21.54 -10.48 -14.14
CA ALA A 28 -20.43 -9.80 -13.46
C ALA A 28 -20.64 -9.77 -11.94
N LYS A 29 -21.85 -9.48 -11.46
CA LYS A 29 -22.21 -9.48 -10.05
C LYS A 29 -22.03 -10.86 -9.43
N LYS A 30 -22.52 -11.92 -10.09
CA LYS A 30 -22.36 -13.31 -9.64
C LYS A 30 -20.89 -13.69 -9.50
N ILE A 31 -20.08 -13.49 -10.57
CA ILE A 31 -18.65 -13.80 -10.55
C ILE A 31 -17.92 -13.00 -9.46
N TYR A 32 -18.28 -11.72 -9.28
CA TYR A 32 -17.70 -10.90 -8.23
C TYR A 32 -18.02 -11.42 -6.84
N GLN A 33 -19.27 -11.83 -6.58
CA GLN A 33 -19.70 -12.42 -5.31
C GLN A 33 -19.01 -13.76 -5.02
N ASP A 34 -18.93 -14.65 -6.03
CA ASP A 34 -18.28 -15.96 -5.90
C ASP A 34 -16.78 -15.83 -5.57
N LYS A 35 -16.12 -14.78 -6.06
CA LYS A 35 -14.68 -14.52 -5.89
C LYS A 35 -14.40 -13.28 -5.06
N ILE A 36 -15.31 -12.90 -4.17
CA ILE A 36 -15.24 -11.64 -3.41
C ILE A 36 -13.95 -11.51 -2.60
N LYS A 37 -13.48 -12.59 -1.96
CA LYS A 37 -12.23 -12.62 -1.20
C LYS A 37 -11.01 -12.29 -2.07
N ASP A 38 -10.97 -12.81 -3.30
CA ASP A 38 -9.87 -12.59 -4.23
C ASP A 38 -9.89 -11.20 -4.85
N PHE A 39 -11.09 -10.64 -5.10
CA PHE A 39 -11.25 -9.25 -5.51
C PHE A 39 -10.85 -8.29 -4.38
N HIS A 40 -11.27 -8.56 -3.14
CA HIS A 40 -10.89 -7.73 -1.98
C HIS A 40 -9.38 -7.75 -1.72
N LYS A 41 -8.71 -8.91 -1.84
CA LYS A 41 -7.24 -8.99 -1.75
C LYS A 41 -6.52 -8.09 -2.75
N ARG A 42 -7.16 -7.81 -3.89
CA ARG A 42 -6.65 -6.95 -4.96
C ARG A 42 -7.22 -5.54 -4.93
N PHE A 43 -7.96 -5.18 -3.86
CA PHE A 43 -8.61 -3.87 -3.68
C PHE A 43 -9.56 -3.49 -4.83
N VAL A 44 -10.28 -4.46 -5.39
CA VAL A 44 -11.22 -4.24 -6.47
C VAL A 44 -12.63 -4.12 -5.91
N LYS A 45 -13.34 -3.07 -6.30
CA LYS A 45 -14.77 -2.86 -6.02
C LYS A 45 -15.58 -2.93 -7.30
N LEU A 46 -16.73 -3.61 -7.23
CA LEU A 46 -17.70 -3.61 -8.33
C LEU A 46 -18.61 -2.39 -8.18
N ILE A 47 -18.74 -1.62 -9.25
CA ILE A 47 -19.64 -0.46 -9.32
C ILE A 47 -20.46 -0.57 -10.58
N CYS A 48 -21.76 -0.33 -10.47
CA CYS A 48 -22.68 -0.28 -11.60
C CYS A 48 -23.01 1.18 -11.94
N LYS A 49 -22.92 1.52 -13.23
CA LYS A 49 -23.39 2.79 -13.79
C LYS A 49 -24.51 2.50 -14.78
N ILE A 50 -25.69 3.03 -14.53
CA ILE A 50 -26.79 2.93 -15.47
C ILE A 50 -26.59 3.98 -16.56
N ASN A 51 -26.54 3.52 -17.81
CA ASN A 51 -26.52 4.34 -19.00
C ASN A 51 -27.44 3.74 -20.04
N LYS A 52 -28.63 4.35 -20.22
CA LYS A 52 -29.67 3.84 -21.11
C LYS A 52 -29.30 3.89 -22.63
N GLN A 53 -28.31 4.70 -22.97
CA GLN A 53 -27.95 4.95 -24.38
C GLN A 53 -26.77 4.11 -24.86
N GLU A 54 -26.03 3.45 -23.98
CA GLU A 54 -24.84 2.68 -24.33
C GLU A 54 -25.05 1.17 -24.21
N LYS A 55 -24.34 0.42 -25.06
CA LYS A 55 -24.23 -1.04 -24.89
C LYS A 55 -23.54 -1.37 -23.59
N SER A 56 -23.96 -2.45 -22.94
CA SER A 56 -23.34 -2.91 -21.71
C SER A 56 -21.86 -3.21 -21.88
N SER A 57 -21.06 -2.71 -20.99
CA SER A 57 -19.60 -2.88 -20.99
C SER A 57 -19.04 -2.93 -19.57
N ILE A 58 -17.88 -3.56 -19.43
CA ILE A 58 -17.15 -3.64 -18.17
C ILE A 58 -15.81 -2.96 -18.36
N ASP A 59 -15.45 -2.04 -17.48
CA ASP A 59 -14.18 -1.34 -17.52
C ASP A 59 -13.40 -1.58 -16.22
N LEU A 60 -12.15 -2.05 -16.33
CA LEU A 60 -11.23 -2.16 -15.21
C LEU A 60 -10.47 -0.86 -15.07
N ILE A 61 -10.72 -0.14 -14.00
CA ILE A 61 -10.07 1.13 -13.65
C ILE A 61 -9.01 0.88 -12.58
N GLY A 62 -7.81 1.38 -12.82
CA GLY A 62 -6.68 1.27 -11.90
C GLY A 62 -6.77 2.21 -10.71
N PHE A 63 -5.78 2.14 -9.79
CA PHE A 63 -5.66 3.08 -8.67
C PHE A 63 -5.48 4.54 -9.11
N ASP A 64 -4.88 4.74 -10.28
CA ASP A 64 -4.67 6.06 -10.88
C ASP A 64 -5.95 6.68 -11.48
N GLY A 65 -7.08 5.98 -11.39
CA GLY A 65 -8.35 6.40 -11.97
C GLY A 65 -8.44 6.21 -13.50
N LYS A 66 -7.41 5.63 -14.13
CA LYS A 66 -7.39 5.42 -15.59
C LYS A 66 -7.94 4.04 -15.95
N SER A 67 -8.68 3.96 -17.07
CA SER A 67 -9.11 2.69 -17.66
C SER A 67 -7.90 1.85 -18.07
N LYS A 68 -7.88 0.60 -17.65
CA LYS A 68 -6.82 -0.37 -17.97
C LYS A 68 -7.28 -1.41 -19.00
N LYS A 69 -8.54 -1.80 -18.94
CA LYS A 69 -9.09 -2.79 -19.88
C LYS A 69 -10.60 -2.66 -19.96
N LYS A 70 -11.12 -2.44 -21.17
CA LYS A 70 -12.56 -2.55 -21.46
C LYS A 70 -12.87 -3.93 -21.99
N MET A 71 -14.01 -4.48 -21.62
CA MET A 71 -14.44 -5.82 -22.00
C MET A 71 -15.98 -5.94 -22.01
N ASN A 72 -16.51 -6.91 -22.73
CA ASN A 72 -17.95 -7.15 -22.82
C ASN A 72 -18.41 -8.31 -21.92
N SER A 73 -17.47 -9.05 -21.32
CA SER A 73 -17.76 -10.13 -20.37
C SER A 73 -16.71 -10.16 -19.27
N LEU A 74 -17.10 -10.58 -18.08
CA LEU A 74 -16.20 -10.67 -16.91
C LEU A 74 -15.51 -12.03 -16.88
N ASN A 75 -14.20 -12.05 -17.13
CA ASN A 75 -13.37 -13.22 -16.85
C ASN A 75 -12.42 -12.88 -15.70
N HIS A 76 -12.71 -13.43 -14.50
CA HIS A 76 -11.92 -13.15 -13.30
C HIS A 76 -10.45 -13.56 -13.43
N LYS A 77 -10.13 -14.70 -14.12
CA LYS A 77 -8.75 -15.16 -14.32
C LYS A 77 -7.94 -14.13 -15.14
N THR A 78 -8.54 -13.62 -16.21
CA THR A 78 -7.91 -12.58 -17.06
C THR A 78 -7.70 -11.28 -16.27
N ILE A 79 -8.72 -10.85 -15.52
CA ILE A 79 -8.64 -9.64 -14.70
C ILE A 79 -7.56 -9.76 -13.64
N PHE A 80 -7.48 -10.89 -12.93
CA PHE A 80 -6.46 -11.11 -11.91
C PHE A 80 -5.05 -11.09 -12.51
N LYS A 81 -4.84 -11.74 -13.68
CA LYS A 81 -3.56 -11.66 -14.40
C LYS A 81 -3.17 -10.21 -14.76
N ILE A 82 -4.13 -9.40 -15.20
CA ILE A 82 -3.88 -7.99 -15.53
C ILE A 82 -3.51 -7.22 -14.26
N ILE A 83 -4.30 -7.36 -13.20
CA ILE A 83 -4.08 -6.66 -11.93
C ILE A 83 -2.73 -7.07 -11.30
N ASP A 84 -2.40 -8.36 -11.31
CA ASP A 84 -1.18 -8.88 -10.69
C ASP A 84 0.10 -8.43 -11.41
N LYS A 85 0.00 -7.98 -12.67
CA LYS A 85 1.07 -7.34 -13.43
C LYS A 85 1.16 -5.82 -13.21
N MET A 86 0.14 -5.20 -12.61
CA MET A 86 0.16 -3.75 -12.38
C MET A 86 1.08 -3.40 -11.21
N PRO A 87 1.74 -2.22 -11.26
CA PRO A 87 2.38 -1.65 -10.07
C PRO A 87 1.34 -1.56 -8.93
N LEU A 88 1.73 -1.77 -7.71
CA LEU A 88 0.84 -1.82 -6.53
C LEU A 88 -0.19 -2.98 -6.58
N SER A 89 0.11 -4.06 -7.29
CA SER A 89 -0.77 -5.24 -7.35
C SER A 89 -0.93 -5.91 -6.00
N LYS A 90 0.13 -5.91 -5.20
CA LYS A 90 0.16 -6.38 -3.82
C LYS A 90 0.26 -5.16 -2.91
N LYS A 91 -0.39 -5.17 -1.73
CA LYS A 91 0.11 -4.33 -0.65
C LYS A 91 1.57 -4.73 -0.52
N SER A 92 2.49 -3.90 -0.95
CA SER A 92 3.83 -3.96 -0.39
C SER A 92 3.58 -4.02 1.11
N LYS A 93 4.12 -5.02 1.79
CA LYS A 93 4.29 -4.95 3.25
C LYS A 93 4.66 -3.50 3.51
N PRO A 94 4.06 -2.82 4.51
CA PRO A 94 4.37 -1.42 4.74
C PRO A 94 5.88 -1.32 4.63
N ILE A 95 6.32 -0.67 3.56
CA ILE A 95 7.75 -0.39 3.40
C ILE A 95 8.01 0.35 4.68
N ASN A 96 8.84 -0.25 5.52
CA ASN A 96 9.25 0.41 6.72
C ASN A 96 10.02 1.64 6.22
N LEU A 97 9.29 2.76 6.09
CA LEU A 97 9.81 4.07 5.68
C LEU A 97 10.71 4.67 6.76
N SER A 98 11.18 3.82 7.69
CA SER A 98 12.33 4.17 8.49
C SER A 98 13.43 4.62 7.52
N LEU A 99 13.79 5.88 7.59
CA LEU A 99 14.85 6.53 6.80
C LEU A 99 16.18 5.74 6.79
N TYR A 100 16.28 4.67 7.56
CA TYR A 100 17.45 3.86 7.85
C TYR A 100 17.24 2.36 7.60
N SER A 101 16.17 1.99 6.90
CA SER A 101 16.00 0.63 6.39
C SER A 101 16.80 0.48 5.10
N ASP A 102 18.06 0.20 5.24
CA ASP A 102 18.83 -0.35 4.15
C ASP A 102 18.35 -1.78 3.91
N TYR A 103 17.70 -2.00 2.77
CA TYR A 103 17.11 -3.29 2.39
C TYR A 103 18.13 -4.31 1.88
N ASN A 104 19.40 -3.94 1.83
CA ASN A 104 20.45 -4.85 1.40
C ASN A 104 20.95 -5.70 2.59
N PRO A 105 20.55 -6.99 2.69
CA PRO A 105 20.93 -7.84 3.82
C PRO A 105 22.44 -8.07 3.94
N LYS A 106 23.20 -7.81 2.86
CA LYS A 106 24.66 -7.92 2.86
C LYS A 106 25.34 -6.71 3.52
N THR A 107 24.75 -5.54 3.44
CA THR A 107 25.32 -4.30 3.96
C THR A 107 24.70 -3.84 5.27
N THR A 108 23.47 -4.25 5.54
CA THR A 108 22.71 -3.81 6.71
C THR A 108 22.78 -4.82 7.86
N THR A 109 23.01 -4.32 9.05
CA THR A 109 22.93 -5.12 10.27
C THR A 109 21.56 -4.91 10.93
N HIS A 110 20.75 -5.96 10.96
CA HIS A 110 19.41 -5.90 11.54
C HIS A 110 19.45 -5.85 13.07
N GLY A 111 18.40 -5.29 13.64
CA GLY A 111 18.20 -5.30 15.08
C GLY A 111 19.04 -4.30 15.87
N LEU A 112 19.67 -3.32 15.21
CA LEU A 112 20.35 -2.23 15.89
C LEU A 112 19.34 -1.27 16.55
N GLY A 113 19.68 -0.68 17.68
CA GLY A 113 18.81 0.25 18.38
C GLY A 113 19.39 0.73 19.71
N PHE A 114 18.68 1.64 20.37
CA PHE A 114 19.08 2.26 21.66
C PHE A 114 17.89 2.43 22.62
N LYS A 115 16.86 1.62 22.48
CA LYS A 115 15.65 1.70 23.32
C LYS A 115 15.93 1.62 24.83
N ASN A 116 16.95 0.87 25.21
CA ASN A 116 17.45 0.75 26.58
C ASN A 116 18.98 0.51 26.54
N LYS A 117 19.61 0.54 27.72
CA LYS A 117 21.05 0.33 27.87
C LYS A 117 21.54 -0.98 27.27
N GLU A 118 20.80 -2.06 27.46
CA GLU A 118 21.13 -3.39 26.92
C GLU A 118 21.14 -3.38 25.39
N LYS A 119 20.13 -2.77 24.78
CA LYS A 119 20.01 -2.66 23.33
C LYS A 119 21.08 -1.77 22.72
N ALA A 120 21.45 -0.70 23.40
CA ALA A 120 22.55 0.18 23.00
C ALA A 120 23.89 -0.58 23.03
N LEU A 121 24.18 -1.30 24.13
CA LEU A 121 25.39 -2.12 24.25
C LEU A 121 25.44 -3.25 23.23
N TYR A 122 24.30 -3.91 22.96
CA TYR A 122 24.19 -4.90 21.90
C TYR A 122 24.58 -4.27 20.54
N THR A 123 24.05 -3.09 20.23
CA THR A 123 24.36 -2.38 18.99
C THR A 123 25.84 -2.11 18.86
N ILE A 124 26.48 -1.54 19.90
CA ILE A 124 27.93 -1.24 19.89
C ILE A 124 28.75 -2.51 19.64
N ARG A 125 28.42 -3.62 20.32
CA ARG A 125 29.11 -4.89 20.14
C ARG A 125 28.94 -5.42 18.71
N THR A 126 27.75 -5.33 18.16
CA THR A 126 27.41 -5.86 16.84
C THR A 126 28.11 -5.11 15.71
N ILE A 127 28.27 -3.79 15.83
CA ILE A 127 28.93 -2.97 14.80
C ILE A 127 30.46 -2.94 14.93
N LYS A 128 31.03 -3.45 15.99
CA LYS A 128 32.48 -3.39 16.29
C LYS A 128 33.33 -3.93 15.14
N ASN A 129 32.88 -4.96 14.43
CA ASN A 129 33.60 -5.59 13.32
C ASN A 129 33.25 -4.98 11.94
N ARG A 130 32.50 -3.88 11.90
CA ARG A 130 32.16 -3.17 10.67
C ARG A 130 33.19 -2.06 10.39
N SER A 131 33.18 -1.54 9.16
CA SER A 131 34.03 -0.39 8.80
C SER A 131 33.79 0.81 9.73
N ILE A 132 34.81 1.59 10.01
CA ILE A 132 34.73 2.78 10.85
C ILE A 132 33.64 3.73 10.36
N LYS A 133 33.53 3.94 9.06
CA LYS A 133 32.49 4.78 8.46
C LYS A 133 31.08 4.29 8.83
N TYR A 134 30.84 2.97 8.81
CA TYR A 134 29.57 2.39 9.19
C TYR A 134 29.29 2.58 10.69
N GLN A 135 30.27 2.36 11.56
CA GLN A 135 30.16 2.56 13.00
C GLN A 135 29.78 4.01 13.34
N VAL A 136 30.50 4.97 12.75
CA VAL A 136 30.24 6.40 12.95
C VAL A 136 28.82 6.76 12.51
N ASN A 137 28.40 6.33 11.34
CA ASN A 137 27.05 6.61 10.84
C ASN A 137 25.95 6.04 11.75
N VAL A 138 26.12 4.83 12.25
CA VAL A 138 25.14 4.21 13.15
C VAL A 138 25.07 4.98 14.48
N ILE A 139 26.20 5.29 15.09
CA ILE A 139 26.27 6.01 16.37
C ILE A 139 25.74 7.44 16.22
N ALA A 140 26.14 8.16 15.17
CA ALA A 140 25.65 9.52 14.92
C ALA A 140 24.13 9.54 14.72
N THR A 141 23.59 8.55 14.00
CA THR A 141 22.14 8.40 13.82
C THR A 141 21.40 8.15 15.14
N MET A 142 21.97 7.29 15.99
CA MET A 142 21.39 6.99 17.29
C MET A 142 21.40 8.22 18.21
N LEU A 143 22.52 8.95 18.23
CA LEU A 143 22.68 10.16 19.02
C LEU A 143 21.70 11.25 18.57
N GLY A 144 21.57 11.48 17.25
CA GLY A 144 20.63 12.44 16.71
C GLY A 144 19.16 12.10 17.06
N ARG A 145 18.79 10.82 17.06
CA ARG A 145 17.45 10.39 17.48
C ARG A 145 17.23 10.55 18.98
N ALA A 146 18.24 10.28 19.80
CA ALA A 146 18.15 10.45 21.24
C ALA A 146 17.95 11.93 21.60
N THR A 147 18.69 12.84 20.97
CA THR A 147 18.55 14.28 21.19
C THR A 147 17.16 14.79 20.82
N VAL A 148 16.61 14.38 19.67
CA VAL A 148 15.25 14.78 19.26
C VAL A 148 14.19 14.25 20.24
N SER A 149 14.34 13.01 20.71
CA SER A 149 13.43 12.43 21.70
C SER A 149 13.50 13.16 23.06
N TYR A 150 14.68 13.60 23.45
CA TYR A 150 14.88 14.34 24.71
C TYR A 150 14.27 15.74 24.69
N THR A 151 14.33 16.44 23.54
CA THR A 151 13.74 17.79 23.40
C THR A 151 12.22 17.77 23.50
N HIS A 152 11.57 16.69 23.06
CA HIS A 152 10.13 16.53 23.23
C HIS A 152 9.68 16.24 24.67
N LEU A 153 10.56 15.70 25.50
CA LEU A 153 10.27 15.39 26.91
C LEU A 153 10.55 16.56 27.85
N THR A 154 11.31 17.55 27.43
CA THR A 154 11.83 18.64 28.30
C THR A 154 11.23 20.02 28.01
N LEU A 155 10.28 20.14 27.08
CA LEU A 155 9.53 21.38 26.93
C LEU A 155 8.51 21.49 28.08
N PRO A 156 8.70 22.39 29.07
CA PRO A 156 7.69 22.63 30.07
C PRO A 156 6.50 23.25 29.35
N THR A 157 5.31 22.69 29.56
CA THR A 157 4.06 23.32 29.22
C THR A 157 3.98 24.61 30.01
N THR A 158 4.40 25.73 29.44
CA THR A 158 4.18 27.04 30.03
C THR A 158 2.70 27.27 29.99
N VAL A 159 2.03 27.01 31.09
CA VAL A 159 0.65 27.45 31.31
C VAL A 159 0.72 28.97 31.39
N ILE A 160 0.25 29.65 30.37
CA ILE A 160 0.00 31.09 30.42
C ILE A 160 -1.29 31.24 31.22
N VAL A 161 -1.16 31.82 32.41
CA VAL A 161 -2.26 32.29 33.23
C VAL A 161 -2.73 33.62 32.68
#